data_962db14203e0695b465ede9838450517
#
_entry.id   962db14203e0695b465ede9838450517
#
_cell.length_a   1.000
_cell.length_b   1.000
_cell.length_c   1.000
_cell.angle_alpha   90.00
_cell.angle_beta   90.00
_cell.angle_gamma   90.00
#
_symmetry.space_group_name_H-M   'P 1'
#
loop_
_entity.id
_entity.type
_entity.pdbx_description
1 polymer ?
#
loop_
_entity_poly.entity_id
_entity_poly.type
_entity_poly.pdbx_seq_one_letter_code
_entity_poly.pdbx_strand_id
1 'polypeptide(L)'
;MTLPFAWRRGGLALAWGGVLGSLALAPVLAGAPVAVLVLPWVLSAVALGLPHGAVDPLVPFAMRGERLRLGPLAALSVAYLALGALVLAAWWTVPTAAAVGFLLLTWAHWGQGDVYALRALGWDAHLDGTAQRVLAGAVRGALPMVVPLAAHPEVYADVVGAMAAALRPDRAEAARQFVLDVPPWSVWVGLGVLVAAYTVWGAVIAWRRPGARRTLGLDLAEVGTLTAFFALLPPLWSVGVYFCLWHGLRHLARLAPLVADGSARRLALYAVPGTLGALALVGLVFAETLHQPVAGVGAYLVGIAALTGPHVVVVAWMDVRQRVWTGR
;
A
#
# COMPACT_ATOMS: atom_id res chain seq x y z
N MET A 1 -10.73 -9.43 16.80
CA MET A 1 -9.64 -9.52 15.82
C MET A 1 -8.32 -9.40 16.56
N THR A 2 -7.49 -10.42 16.58
CA THR A 2 -6.16 -10.33 17.20
C THR A 2 -5.14 -10.98 16.26
N LEU A 3 -4.05 -10.29 15.98
CA LEU A 3 -2.93 -10.88 15.24
C LEU A 3 -2.23 -11.93 16.12
N PRO A 4 -1.75 -13.06 15.53
CA PRO A 4 -0.93 -14.02 16.25
C PRO A 4 0.31 -13.34 16.88
N PHE A 5 0.72 -13.80 18.06
CA PHE A 5 1.79 -13.17 18.85
C PHE A 5 3.12 -13.01 18.07
N ALA A 6 3.50 -14.04 17.31
CA ALA A 6 4.72 -14.01 16.49
C ALA A 6 4.66 -12.92 15.41
N TRP A 7 3.49 -12.75 14.76
CA TRP A 7 3.28 -11.71 13.76
C TRP A 7 3.23 -10.32 14.37
N ARG A 8 2.66 -10.17 15.58
CA ARG A 8 2.65 -8.87 16.29
C ARG A 8 4.06 -8.38 16.61
N ARG A 9 4.93 -9.24 17.13
CA ARG A 9 6.31 -8.84 17.49
C ARG A 9 7.22 -8.76 16.27
N GLY A 10 7.27 -9.81 15.45
CA GLY A 10 8.18 -9.86 14.30
C GLY A 10 7.81 -8.87 13.20
N GLY A 11 6.54 -8.81 12.81
CA GLY A 11 6.08 -7.89 11.76
C GLY A 11 6.23 -6.42 12.15
N LEU A 12 5.90 -6.07 13.41
CA LEU A 12 6.12 -4.70 13.90
C LEU A 12 7.60 -4.35 13.99
N ALA A 13 8.44 -5.26 14.49
CA ALA A 13 9.88 -5.01 14.60
C ALA A 13 10.53 -4.79 13.23
N LEU A 14 10.14 -5.58 12.21
CA LEU A 14 10.63 -5.42 10.83
C LEU A 14 10.12 -4.12 10.20
N ALA A 15 8.84 -3.77 10.36
CA ALA A 15 8.27 -2.55 9.82
C ALA A 15 8.96 -1.30 10.43
N TRP A 16 9.06 -1.24 11.76
CA TRP A 16 9.73 -0.16 12.46
C TRP A 16 11.23 -0.13 12.21
N GLY A 17 11.88 -1.30 12.16
CA GLY A 17 13.30 -1.43 11.83
C GLY A 17 13.62 -0.89 10.44
N GLY A 18 12.75 -1.17 9.45
CA GLY A 18 12.86 -0.61 8.09
C GLY A 18 12.72 0.91 8.07
N VAL A 19 11.72 1.46 8.76
CA VAL A 19 11.47 2.91 8.81
C VAL A 19 12.60 3.63 9.57
N LEU A 20 12.89 3.23 10.80
CA LEU A 20 13.88 3.89 11.64
C LEU A 20 15.31 3.68 11.11
N GLY A 21 15.63 2.48 10.61
CA GLY A 21 16.91 2.20 9.97
C GLY A 21 17.13 3.05 8.72
N SER A 22 16.09 3.23 7.89
CA SER A 22 16.17 4.12 6.74
C SER A 22 16.35 5.58 7.14
N LEU A 23 15.65 6.05 8.19
CA LEU A 23 15.83 7.41 8.70
C LEU A 23 17.25 7.64 9.22
N ALA A 24 17.83 6.66 9.93
CA ALA A 24 19.22 6.73 10.38
C ALA A 24 20.22 6.78 9.21
N LEU A 25 19.86 6.16 8.08
CA LEU A 25 20.66 6.13 6.85
C LEU A 25 20.32 7.26 5.88
N ALA A 26 19.46 8.21 6.24
CA ALA A 26 18.97 9.26 5.33
C ALA A 26 20.11 10.02 4.61
N PRO A 27 21.22 10.45 5.26
CA PRO A 27 22.30 11.14 4.57
C PRO A 27 22.98 10.28 3.49
N VAL A 28 23.07 8.96 3.72
CA VAL A 28 23.65 8.00 2.76
C VAL A 28 22.68 7.76 1.59
N LEU A 29 21.40 7.60 1.90
CA LEU A 29 20.35 7.33 0.91
C LEU A 29 20.09 8.55 0.00
N ALA A 30 20.26 9.77 0.51
CA ALA A 30 20.14 10.99 -0.30
C ALA A 30 21.14 11.05 -1.45
N GLY A 31 22.34 10.48 -1.29
CA GLY A 31 23.38 10.38 -2.33
C GLY A 31 23.48 9.03 -3.00
N ALA A 32 22.56 8.09 -2.70
CA ALA A 32 22.66 6.74 -3.22
C ALA A 32 22.33 6.65 -4.73
N PRO A 33 23.01 5.78 -5.49
CA PRO A 33 22.67 5.52 -6.87
C PRO A 33 21.21 5.01 -6.98
N VAL A 34 20.54 5.35 -8.08
CA VAL A 34 19.15 4.93 -8.35
C VAL A 34 19.00 3.40 -8.26
N ALA A 35 19.99 2.63 -8.69
CA ALA A 35 19.99 1.16 -8.57
C ALA A 35 19.83 0.68 -7.11
N VAL A 36 20.37 1.41 -6.14
CA VAL A 36 20.17 1.12 -4.70
C VAL A 36 18.76 1.54 -4.25
N LEU A 37 18.30 2.69 -4.71
CA LEU A 37 16.98 3.22 -4.33
C LEU A 37 15.82 2.36 -4.80
N VAL A 38 15.99 1.57 -5.86
CA VAL A 38 14.96 0.66 -6.39
C VAL A 38 14.97 -0.74 -5.75
N LEU A 39 15.96 -1.09 -4.91
CA LEU A 39 16.05 -2.41 -4.27
C LEU A 39 14.77 -2.82 -3.49
N PRO A 40 14.08 -1.91 -2.76
CA PRO A 40 12.83 -2.27 -2.11
C PRO A 40 11.75 -2.74 -3.10
N TRP A 41 11.74 -2.24 -4.34
CA TRP A 41 10.79 -2.66 -5.37
C TRP A 41 11.11 -4.06 -5.90
N VAL A 42 12.40 -4.43 -6.01
CA VAL A 42 12.81 -5.80 -6.33
C VAL A 42 12.38 -6.75 -5.22
N LEU A 43 12.60 -6.38 -3.95
CA LEU A 43 12.13 -7.15 -2.80
C LEU A 43 10.60 -7.27 -2.78
N SER A 44 9.90 -6.19 -3.13
CA SER A 44 8.45 -6.18 -3.31
C SER A 44 8.00 -7.23 -4.32
N ALA A 45 8.64 -7.27 -5.48
CA ALA A 45 8.26 -8.18 -6.55
C ALA A 45 8.37 -9.67 -6.14
N VAL A 46 9.43 -10.04 -5.42
CA VAL A 46 9.73 -11.46 -5.16
C VAL A 46 9.28 -11.97 -3.79
N ALA A 47 9.18 -11.11 -2.76
CA ALA A 47 9.04 -11.60 -1.40
C ALA A 47 7.82 -11.06 -0.62
N LEU A 48 7.46 -9.79 -0.75
CA LEU A 48 6.50 -9.15 0.15
C LEU A 48 5.37 -8.41 -0.57
N GLY A 49 5.66 -7.72 -1.66
CA GLY A 49 4.68 -6.92 -2.40
C GLY A 49 3.71 -7.77 -3.22
N LEU A 50 4.14 -8.42 -4.32
CA LEU A 50 3.27 -9.31 -5.08
C LEU A 50 2.72 -10.49 -4.27
N PRO A 51 3.51 -11.16 -3.39
CA PRO A 51 3.01 -12.29 -2.60
C PRO A 51 1.81 -11.98 -1.71
N HIS A 52 1.65 -10.74 -1.21
CA HIS A 52 0.52 -10.44 -0.32
C HIS A 52 -0.84 -10.49 -1.02
N GLY A 53 -0.91 -10.15 -2.32
CA GLY A 53 -2.12 -10.28 -3.14
C GLY A 53 -2.26 -11.64 -3.84
N ALA A 54 -1.18 -12.42 -3.93
CA ALA A 54 -1.16 -13.68 -4.66
C ALA A 54 -2.07 -14.78 -4.07
N VAL A 55 -2.45 -14.66 -2.80
CA VAL A 55 -3.35 -15.58 -2.11
C VAL A 55 -4.82 -15.12 -2.09
N ASP A 56 -5.14 -13.99 -2.66
CA ASP A 56 -6.51 -13.44 -2.70
C ASP A 56 -7.56 -14.43 -3.20
N PRO A 57 -7.30 -15.26 -4.24
CA PRO A 57 -8.27 -16.24 -4.69
C PRO A 57 -8.63 -17.30 -3.65
N LEU A 58 -7.80 -17.51 -2.62
CA LEU A 58 -8.04 -18.46 -1.52
C LEU A 58 -8.89 -17.84 -0.41
N VAL A 59 -8.87 -16.52 -0.26
CA VAL A 59 -9.52 -15.81 0.84
C VAL A 59 -11.02 -16.08 0.94
N PRO A 60 -11.83 -16.05 -0.15
CA PRO A 60 -13.25 -16.32 -0.07
C PRO A 60 -13.58 -17.71 0.47
N PHE A 61 -12.80 -18.73 0.12
CA PHE A 61 -12.97 -20.09 0.61
C PHE A 61 -12.63 -20.19 2.10
N ALA A 62 -11.47 -19.64 2.49
CA ALA A 62 -11.02 -19.65 3.88
C ALA A 62 -12.02 -18.94 4.81
N MET A 63 -12.54 -17.77 4.41
CA MET A 63 -13.49 -17.00 5.22
C MET A 63 -14.87 -17.65 5.34
N ARG A 64 -15.24 -18.55 4.42
CA ARG A 64 -16.50 -19.31 4.48
C ARG A 64 -16.32 -20.69 5.13
N GLY A 65 -15.08 -21.10 5.44
CA GLY A 65 -14.77 -22.45 5.90
C GLY A 65 -15.03 -23.52 4.82
N GLU A 66 -15.00 -23.13 3.55
CA GLU A 66 -15.26 -24.01 2.42
C GLU A 66 -13.98 -24.68 1.92
N ARG A 67 -14.12 -25.92 1.41
CA ARG A 67 -13.02 -26.58 0.70
C ARG A 67 -12.76 -25.89 -0.63
N LEU A 68 -11.48 -25.80 -1.02
CA LEU A 68 -11.09 -25.29 -2.33
C LEU A 68 -11.71 -26.12 -3.45
N ARG A 69 -12.39 -25.48 -4.40
CA ARG A 69 -13.03 -26.09 -5.55
C ARG A 69 -12.51 -25.43 -6.82
N LEU A 70 -12.06 -26.22 -7.79
CA LEU A 70 -11.39 -25.71 -9.00
C LEU A 70 -12.29 -24.80 -9.85
N GLY A 71 -13.57 -25.13 -10.03
CA GLY A 71 -14.48 -24.30 -10.83
C GLY A 71 -14.64 -22.86 -10.28
N PRO A 72 -15.07 -22.69 -9.02
CA PRO A 72 -15.16 -21.36 -8.41
C PRO A 72 -13.82 -20.62 -8.33
N LEU A 73 -12.70 -21.35 -8.10
CA LEU A 73 -11.36 -20.76 -8.12
C LEU A 73 -11.02 -20.22 -9.51
N ALA A 74 -11.26 -21.00 -10.56
CA ALA A 74 -11.01 -20.57 -11.95
C ALA A 74 -11.89 -19.37 -12.32
N ALA A 75 -13.18 -19.37 -11.95
CA ALA A 75 -14.09 -18.25 -12.20
C ALA A 75 -13.60 -16.97 -11.50
N LEU A 76 -13.16 -17.05 -10.25
CA LEU A 76 -12.60 -15.92 -9.50
C LEU A 76 -11.31 -15.43 -10.15
N SER A 77 -10.42 -16.33 -10.58
CA SER A 77 -9.17 -15.97 -11.27
C SER A 77 -9.44 -15.29 -12.61
N VAL A 78 -10.41 -15.77 -13.39
CA VAL A 78 -10.82 -15.12 -14.65
C VAL A 78 -11.39 -13.73 -14.38
N ALA A 79 -12.24 -13.55 -13.39
CA ALA A 79 -12.78 -12.24 -13.01
C ALA A 79 -11.66 -11.28 -12.56
N TYR A 80 -10.68 -11.80 -11.81
CA TYR A 80 -9.50 -11.06 -11.37
C TYR A 80 -8.67 -10.55 -12.57
N LEU A 81 -8.38 -11.44 -13.52
CA LEU A 81 -7.65 -11.11 -14.74
C LEU A 81 -8.43 -10.17 -15.66
N ALA A 82 -9.75 -10.34 -15.78
CA ALA A 82 -10.59 -9.45 -16.60
C ALA A 82 -10.60 -8.02 -16.03
N LEU A 83 -10.69 -7.87 -14.71
CA LEU A 83 -10.61 -6.55 -14.08
C LEU A 83 -9.20 -5.94 -14.25
N GLY A 84 -8.15 -6.74 -14.12
CA GLY A 84 -6.78 -6.31 -14.39
C GLY A 84 -6.60 -5.84 -15.84
N ALA A 85 -7.17 -6.56 -16.80
CA ALA A 85 -7.14 -6.16 -18.23
C ALA A 85 -7.86 -4.83 -18.47
N LEU A 86 -8.99 -4.57 -17.79
CA LEU A 86 -9.68 -3.28 -17.85
C LEU A 86 -8.80 -2.14 -17.30
N VAL A 87 -8.07 -2.38 -16.22
CA VAL A 87 -7.10 -1.41 -15.68
C VAL A 87 -6.00 -1.13 -16.71
N LEU A 88 -5.42 -2.17 -17.33
CA LEU A 88 -4.40 -1.98 -18.38
C LEU A 88 -4.96 -1.23 -19.60
N ALA A 89 -6.21 -1.48 -19.98
CA ALA A 89 -6.90 -0.72 -21.04
C ALA A 89 -7.06 0.76 -20.68
N ALA A 90 -7.31 1.09 -19.41
CA ALA A 90 -7.33 2.48 -18.95
C ALA A 90 -5.93 3.13 -19.03
N TRP A 91 -4.86 2.41 -18.67
CA TRP A 91 -3.48 2.89 -18.82
C TRP A 91 -3.12 3.11 -20.31
N TRP A 92 -3.62 2.28 -21.21
CA TRP A 92 -3.42 2.46 -22.64
C TRP A 92 -4.17 3.66 -23.20
N THR A 93 -5.41 3.90 -22.77
CA THR A 93 -6.29 4.94 -23.36
C THR A 93 -6.12 6.30 -22.72
N VAL A 94 -6.04 6.36 -21.39
CA VAL A 94 -6.01 7.58 -20.56
C VAL A 94 -4.98 7.51 -19.42
N PRO A 95 -3.66 7.39 -19.73
CA PRO A 95 -2.63 7.04 -18.73
C PRO A 95 -2.55 8.02 -17.55
N THR A 96 -2.71 9.33 -17.76
CA THR A 96 -2.72 10.31 -16.66
C THR A 96 -3.88 10.10 -15.70
N ALA A 97 -5.09 9.89 -16.23
CA ALA A 97 -6.27 9.61 -15.41
C ALA A 97 -6.15 8.25 -14.70
N ALA A 98 -5.57 7.25 -15.40
CA ALA A 98 -5.28 5.93 -14.79
C ALA A 98 -4.27 6.04 -13.65
N ALA A 99 -3.22 6.88 -13.79
CA ALA A 99 -2.27 7.15 -12.71
C ALA A 99 -2.96 7.80 -11.50
N VAL A 100 -3.77 8.83 -11.70
CA VAL A 100 -4.55 9.47 -10.62
C VAL A 100 -5.47 8.46 -9.95
N GLY A 101 -6.20 7.67 -10.73
CA GLY A 101 -7.11 6.63 -10.21
C GLY A 101 -6.36 5.59 -9.38
N PHE A 102 -5.18 5.13 -9.85
CA PHE A 102 -4.34 4.19 -9.12
C PHE A 102 -3.82 4.79 -7.81
N LEU A 103 -3.35 6.04 -7.82
CA LEU A 103 -2.86 6.72 -6.62
C LEU A 103 -3.98 6.92 -5.58
N LEU A 104 -5.18 7.30 -6.01
CA LEU A 104 -6.34 7.43 -5.13
C LEU A 104 -6.80 6.08 -4.57
N LEU A 105 -6.81 5.04 -5.40
CA LEU A 105 -7.13 3.68 -4.97
C LEU A 105 -6.11 3.16 -3.96
N THR A 106 -4.83 3.39 -4.22
CA THR A 106 -3.73 3.01 -3.33
C THR A 106 -3.79 3.78 -2.01
N TRP A 107 -4.08 5.09 -2.06
CA TRP A 107 -4.33 5.91 -0.88
C TRP A 107 -5.43 5.31 0.00
N ALA A 108 -6.60 5.05 -0.57
CA ALA A 108 -7.72 4.46 0.15
C ALA A 108 -7.37 3.08 0.71
N HIS A 109 -6.74 2.23 -0.09
CA HIS A 109 -6.40 0.85 0.27
C HIS A 109 -5.32 0.76 1.36
N TRP A 110 -4.27 1.57 1.29
CA TRP A 110 -3.22 1.56 2.30
C TRP A 110 -3.70 2.14 3.63
N GLY A 111 -4.52 3.20 3.58
CA GLY A 111 -5.19 3.70 4.77
C GLY A 111 -6.15 2.68 5.41
N GLN A 112 -6.91 1.95 4.60
CA GLN A 112 -7.76 0.84 5.01
C GLN A 112 -6.94 -0.25 5.75
N GLY A 113 -5.81 -0.66 5.19
CA GLY A 113 -4.92 -1.65 5.78
C GLY A 113 -4.36 -1.19 7.13
N ASP A 114 -4.02 0.08 7.26
CA ASP A 114 -3.50 0.66 8.50
C ASP A 114 -4.58 0.76 9.59
N VAL A 115 -5.81 1.14 9.25
CA VAL A 115 -6.95 1.12 10.20
C VAL A 115 -7.21 -0.30 10.70
N TYR A 116 -7.16 -1.31 9.82
CA TYR A 116 -7.23 -2.70 10.24
C TYR A 116 -6.11 -3.05 11.23
N ALA A 117 -4.87 -2.66 10.93
CA ALA A 117 -3.72 -2.94 11.79
C ALA A 117 -3.83 -2.30 13.18
N LEU A 118 -4.24 -1.04 13.27
CA LEU A 118 -4.49 -0.35 14.55
C LEU A 118 -5.51 -1.12 15.40
N ARG A 119 -6.59 -1.57 14.79
CA ARG A 119 -7.64 -2.34 15.47
C ARG A 119 -7.15 -3.72 15.92
N ALA A 120 -6.43 -4.42 15.06
CA ALA A 120 -5.90 -5.74 15.36
C ALA A 120 -4.82 -5.73 16.46
N LEU A 121 -4.14 -4.58 16.64
CA LEU A 121 -3.18 -4.34 17.71
C LEU A 121 -3.81 -3.83 19.00
N GLY A 122 -5.10 -3.44 18.99
CA GLY A 122 -5.78 -2.82 20.12
C GLY A 122 -5.34 -1.37 20.37
N TRP A 123 -4.89 -0.67 19.32
CA TRP A 123 -4.44 0.73 19.38
C TRP A 123 -5.49 1.70 18.82
N ASP A 124 -6.74 1.30 18.84
CA ASP A 124 -7.87 1.98 18.18
C ASP A 124 -8.88 2.65 19.14
N ALA A 125 -8.54 2.80 20.44
CA ALA A 125 -9.48 3.38 21.41
C ALA A 125 -9.89 4.83 21.09
N HIS A 126 -9.08 5.57 20.32
CA HIS A 126 -9.36 6.91 19.80
C HIS A 126 -10.15 6.89 18.49
N LEU A 127 -10.36 5.73 17.87
CA LEU A 127 -11.10 5.56 16.61
C LEU A 127 -12.57 5.19 16.90
N ASP A 128 -13.31 6.11 17.50
CA ASP A 128 -14.72 5.90 17.87
C ASP A 128 -15.65 6.22 16.70
N GLY A 129 -16.26 5.18 16.16
CA GLY A 129 -17.19 5.29 15.04
C GLY A 129 -16.55 5.28 13.65
N THR A 130 -17.41 5.07 12.65
CA THR A 130 -16.98 4.90 11.23
C THR A 130 -16.30 6.16 10.69
N ALA A 131 -16.82 7.35 11.00
CA ALA A 131 -16.28 8.61 10.48
C ALA A 131 -14.83 8.86 10.94
N GLN A 132 -14.53 8.60 12.23
CA GLN A 132 -13.16 8.75 12.73
C GLN A 132 -12.20 7.70 12.11
N ARG A 133 -12.66 6.48 11.85
CA ARG A 133 -11.89 5.45 11.16
C ARG A 133 -11.62 5.83 9.71
N VAL A 134 -12.61 6.37 9.00
CA VAL A 134 -12.44 6.88 7.64
C VAL A 134 -11.42 8.01 7.61
N LEU A 135 -11.50 8.94 8.56
CA LEU A 135 -10.55 10.05 8.67
C LEU A 135 -9.13 9.56 8.99
N ALA A 136 -8.99 8.57 9.90
CA ALA A 136 -7.71 7.91 10.16
C ALA A 136 -7.14 7.24 8.90
N GLY A 137 -7.97 6.50 8.16
CA GLY A 137 -7.59 5.89 6.89
C GLY A 137 -7.17 6.93 5.85
N ALA A 138 -7.89 8.05 5.76
CA ALA A 138 -7.53 9.15 4.86
C ALA A 138 -6.17 9.75 5.23
N VAL A 139 -5.89 10.03 6.51
CA VAL A 139 -4.57 10.53 6.96
C VAL A 139 -3.47 9.52 6.66
N ARG A 140 -3.63 8.28 7.08
CA ARG A 140 -2.57 7.27 7.02
C ARG A 140 -2.23 6.87 5.58
N GLY A 141 -3.24 6.74 4.72
CA GLY A 141 -3.02 6.48 3.30
C GLY A 141 -2.47 7.70 2.54
N ALA A 142 -2.72 8.94 3.02
CA ALA A 142 -2.13 10.14 2.44
C ALA A 142 -0.61 10.16 2.60
N LEU A 143 -0.07 9.66 3.72
CA LEU A 143 1.36 9.80 4.01
C LEU A 143 2.25 9.28 2.86
N PRO A 144 2.13 8.03 2.39
CA PRO A 144 2.96 7.49 1.31
C PRO A 144 2.66 8.08 -0.07
N MET A 145 1.49 8.70 -0.28
CA MET A 145 1.07 9.25 -1.58
C MET A 145 1.34 10.75 -1.66
N VAL A 146 1.01 11.49 -0.61
CA VAL A 146 0.94 12.95 -0.61
C VAL A 146 2.24 13.58 -0.12
N VAL A 147 2.89 12.98 0.89
CA VAL A 147 4.16 13.53 1.42
C VAL A 147 5.29 13.47 0.39
N PRO A 148 5.53 12.33 -0.33
CA PRO A 148 6.52 12.31 -1.41
C PRO A 148 6.22 13.30 -2.54
N LEU A 149 4.94 13.47 -2.90
CA LEU A 149 4.53 14.47 -3.91
C LEU A 149 4.91 15.89 -3.48
N ALA A 150 4.68 16.24 -2.21
CA ALA A 150 4.95 17.57 -1.69
C ALA A 150 6.44 17.85 -1.43
N ALA A 151 7.20 16.82 -0.99
CA ALA A 151 8.60 16.94 -0.61
C ALA A 151 9.57 16.74 -1.78
N HIS A 152 9.21 15.92 -2.77
CA HIS A 152 10.05 15.51 -3.88
C HIS A 152 9.27 15.51 -5.22
N PRO A 153 8.67 16.65 -5.63
CA PRO A 153 7.75 16.73 -6.76
C PRO A 153 8.36 16.24 -8.08
N GLU A 154 9.64 16.55 -8.34
CA GLU A 154 10.34 16.12 -9.56
C GLU A 154 10.46 14.60 -9.66
N VAL A 155 10.95 13.95 -8.60
CA VAL A 155 11.10 12.48 -8.58
C VAL A 155 9.74 11.80 -8.68
N TYR A 156 8.73 12.37 -8.02
CA TYR A 156 7.37 11.86 -8.09
C TYR A 156 6.80 11.96 -9.51
N ALA A 157 7.02 13.10 -10.17
CA ALA A 157 6.62 13.35 -11.55
C ALA A 157 7.33 12.38 -12.52
N ASP A 158 8.63 12.15 -12.33
CA ASP A 158 9.40 11.20 -13.14
C ASP A 158 8.85 9.78 -13.03
N VAL A 159 8.46 9.34 -11.83
CA VAL A 159 7.82 8.01 -11.64
C VAL A 159 6.46 7.95 -12.33
N VAL A 160 5.62 8.98 -12.21
CA VAL A 160 4.31 9.02 -12.88
C VAL A 160 4.47 9.07 -14.40
N GLY A 161 5.44 9.83 -14.90
CA GLY A 161 5.83 9.83 -16.32
C GLY A 161 6.27 8.45 -16.80
N ALA A 162 7.12 7.77 -16.01
CA ALA A 162 7.58 6.40 -16.32
C ALA A 162 6.41 5.38 -16.31
N MET A 163 5.44 5.54 -15.40
CA MET A 163 4.22 4.71 -15.42
C MET A 163 3.42 4.92 -16.71
N ALA A 164 3.23 6.17 -17.14
CA ALA A 164 2.56 6.47 -18.41
C ALA A 164 3.34 5.90 -19.61
N ALA A 165 4.67 6.08 -19.60
CA ALA A 165 5.57 5.61 -20.64
C ALA A 165 5.54 4.07 -20.84
N ALA A 166 5.24 3.33 -19.80
CA ALA A 166 5.23 1.86 -19.83
C ALA A 166 4.29 1.29 -20.91
N LEU A 167 3.18 1.98 -21.21
CA LEU A 167 2.24 1.60 -22.28
C LEU A 167 2.06 2.71 -23.34
N ARG A 168 2.31 3.98 -22.99
CA ARG A 168 2.11 5.14 -23.86
C ARG A 168 3.29 6.12 -23.73
N PRO A 169 4.43 5.82 -24.36
CA PRO A 169 5.63 6.69 -24.31
C PRO A 169 5.32 8.13 -24.77
N ASP A 170 4.41 8.28 -25.73
CA ASP A 170 3.96 9.57 -26.26
C ASP A 170 3.19 10.43 -25.23
N ARG A 171 2.77 9.87 -24.11
CA ARG A 171 2.00 10.55 -23.05
C ARG A 171 2.82 10.76 -21.76
N ALA A 172 4.06 10.30 -21.73
CA ALA A 172 4.92 10.37 -20.53
C ALA A 172 5.10 11.79 -20.03
N GLU A 173 5.46 12.71 -20.94
CA GLU A 173 5.71 14.11 -20.57
C GLU A 173 4.43 14.83 -20.10
N ALA A 174 3.29 14.58 -20.74
CA ALA A 174 2.02 15.13 -20.29
C ALA A 174 1.63 14.65 -18.87
N ALA A 175 1.88 13.38 -18.55
CA ALA A 175 1.63 12.83 -17.23
C ALA A 175 2.61 13.39 -16.18
N ARG A 176 3.88 13.58 -16.56
CA ARG A 176 4.90 14.23 -15.72
C ARG A 176 4.52 15.68 -15.41
N GLN A 177 4.18 16.45 -16.43
CA GLN A 177 3.83 17.86 -16.28
C GLN A 177 2.57 18.05 -15.43
N PHE A 178 1.56 17.17 -15.59
CA PHE A 178 0.35 17.18 -14.76
C PHE A 178 0.68 17.12 -13.25
N VAL A 179 1.70 16.37 -12.86
CA VAL A 179 2.16 16.30 -11.46
C VAL A 179 2.86 17.59 -11.05
N LEU A 180 3.73 18.15 -11.92
CA LEU A 180 4.48 19.36 -11.64
C LEU A 180 3.60 20.63 -11.57
N ASP A 181 2.44 20.60 -12.22
CA ASP A 181 1.46 21.69 -12.14
C ASP A 181 0.77 21.78 -10.76
N VAL A 182 0.93 20.76 -9.90
CA VAL A 182 0.40 20.78 -8.53
C VAL A 182 1.36 21.53 -7.61
N PRO A 183 0.97 22.69 -7.06
CA PRO A 183 1.86 23.45 -6.18
C PRO A 183 2.15 22.70 -4.88
N PRO A 184 3.42 22.43 -4.52
CA PRO A 184 3.76 21.68 -3.30
C PRO A 184 3.16 22.26 -2.02
N TRP A 185 3.07 23.58 -1.90
CA TRP A 185 2.47 24.22 -0.74
C TRP A 185 0.99 23.86 -0.55
N SER A 186 0.22 23.73 -1.64
CA SER A 186 -1.21 23.37 -1.57
C SER A 186 -1.38 21.95 -1.05
N VAL A 187 -0.46 21.06 -1.41
CA VAL A 187 -0.40 19.68 -0.95
C VAL A 187 -0.13 19.62 0.56
N TRP A 188 0.87 20.40 1.04
CA TRP A 188 1.16 20.51 2.48
C TRP A 188 0.00 21.11 3.27
N VAL A 189 -0.67 22.13 2.75
CA VAL A 189 -1.86 22.73 3.40
C VAL A 189 -2.98 21.70 3.49
N GLY A 190 -3.29 20.99 2.40
CA GLY A 190 -4.32 19.96 2.38
C GLY A 190 -4.05 18.83 3.39
N LEU A 191 -2.81 18.34 3.43
CA LEU A 191 -2.38 17.35 4.42
C LEU A 191 -2.49 17.90 5.85
N GLY A 192 -2.04 19.13 6.08
CA GLY A 192 -2.12 19.79 7.39
C GLY A 192 -3.56 19.92 7.89
N VAL A 193 -4.48 20.33 7.03
CA VAL A 193 -5.92 20.38 7.35
C VAL A 193 -6.48 19.01 7.70
N LEU A 194 -6.13 17.99 6.91
CA LEU A 194 -6.58 16.60 7.15
C LEU A 194 -6.07 16.06 8.50
N VAL A 195 -4.77 16.25 8.79
CA VAL A 195 -4.15 15.82 10.05
C VAL A 195 -4.72 16.62 11.23
N ALA A 196 -4.94 17.92 11.08
CA ALA A 196 -5.55 18.76 12.11
C ALA A 196 -6.97 18.30 12.45
N ALA A 197 -7.82 18.06 11.43
CA ALA A 197 -9.17 17.55 11.63
C ALA A 197 -9.17 16.19 12.36
N TYR A 198 -8.28 15.30 11.96
CA TYR A 198 -8.09 13.99 12.60
C TYR A 198 -7.67 14.14 14.07
N THR A 199 -6.70 14.98 14.34
CA THR A 199 -6.15 15.21 15.68
C THR A 199 -7.18 15.84 16.60
N VAL A 200 -7.89 16.89 16.14
CA VAL A 200 -8.94 17.58 16.92
C VAL A 200 -10.06 16.61 17.29
N TRP A 201 -10.55 15.83 16.32
CA TRP A 201 -11.59 14.83 16.61
C TRP A 201 -11.10 13.75 17.56
N GLY A 202 -9.90 13.21 17.33
CA GLY A 202 -9.27 12.23 18.24
C GLY A 202 -9.09 12.80 19.66
N ALA A 203 -8.70 14.07 19.79
CA ALA A 203 -8.57 14.74 21.08
C ALA A 203 -9.90 14.90 21.82
N VAL A 204 -11.00 15.19 21.11
CA VAL A 204 -12.37 15.24 21.68
C VAL A 204 -12.78 13.86 22.21
N ILE A 205 -12.47 12.78 21.48
CA ILE A 205 -12.72 11.40 21.95
C ILE A 205 -11.84 11.09 23.17
N ALA A 206 -10.56 11.44 23.11
CA ALA A 206 -9.59 11.21 24.18
C ALA A 206 -9.92 11.98 25.47
N TRP A 207 -10.56 13.14 25.36
CA TRP A 207 -11.05 13.86 26.53
C TRP A 207 -12.17 13.08 27.23
N ARG A 208 -13.10 12.54 26.48
CA ARG A 208 -14.25 11.77 27.01
C ARG A 208 -13.87 10.35 27.45
N ARG A 209 -12.74 9.80 26.93
CA ARG A 209 -12.29 8.41 27.17
C ARG A 209 -10.79 8.40 27.51
N PRO A 210 -10.41 8.34 28.79
CA PRO A 210 -8.99 8.41 29.19
C PRO A 210 -8.09 7.37 28.51
N GLY A 211 -8.59 6.16 28.24
CA GLY A 211 -7.83 5.12 27.52
C GLY A 211 -7.48 5.48 26.06
N ALA A 212 -8.22 6.40 25.44
CA ALA A 212 -7.97 6.86 24.08
C ALA A 212 -6.78 7.83 23.98
N ARG A 213 -6.36 8.48 25.07
CA ARG A 213 -5.23 9.42 25.07
C ARG A 213 -3.93 8.74 24.66
N ARG A 214 -3.65 7.57 25.24
CA ARG A 214 -2.43 6.80 24.90
C ARG A 214 -2.45 6.34 23.46
N THR A 215 -3.56 5.80 22.96
CA THR A 215 -3.65 5.30 21.60
C THR A 215 -3.58 6.43 20.58
N LEU A 216 -4.18 7.59 20.84
CA LEU A 216 -4.04 8.78 20.01
C LEU A 216 -2.57 9.26 19.97
N GLY A 217 -1.91 9.35 21.14
CA GLY A 217 -0.51 9.78 21.19
C GLY A 217 0.43 8.86 20.43
N LEU A 218 0.25 7.54 20.53
CA LEU A 218 1.02 6.55 19.77
C LEU A 218 0.76 6.68 18.26
N ASP A 219 -0.50 6.86 17.87
CA ASP A 219 -0.85 7.00 16.47
C ASP A 219 -0.32 8.31 15.86
N LEU A 220 -0.41 9.43 16.56
CA LEU A 220 0.18 10.70 16.12
C LEU A 220 1.71 10.63 16.04
N ALA A 221 2.36 9.92 16.95
CA ALA A 221 3.80 9.67 16.87
C ALA A 221 4.17 8.83 15.64
N GLU A 222 3.37 7.80 15.31
CA GLU A 222 3.50 7.01 14.10
C GLU A 222 3.29 7.86 12.84
N VAL A 223 2.23 8.68 12.80
CA VAL A 223 1.96 9.63 11.70
C VAL A 223 3.12 10.61 11.52
N GLY A 224 3.62 11.21 12.60
CA GLY A 224 4.77 12.13 12.56
C GLY A 224 6.05 11.47 12.05
N THR A 225 6.35 10.24 12.54
CA THR A 225 7.52 9.48 12.10
C THR A 225 7.44 9.11 10.61
N LEU A 226 6.27 8.66 10.15
CA LEU A 226 6.07 8.34 8.73
C LEU A 226 6.10 9.60 7.86
N THR A 227 5.57 10.74 8.34
CA THR A 227 5.71 12.01 7.63
C THR A 227 7.18 12.38 7.45
N ALA A 228 7.99 12.31 8.52
CA ALA A 228 9.43 12.54 8.43
C ALA A 228 10.12 11.54 7.50
N PHE A 229 9.75 10.27 7.57
CA PHE A 229 10.28 9.21 6.71
C PHE A 229 10.06 9.50 5.22
N PHE A 230 8.86 9.89 4.82
CA PHE A 230 8.56 10.21 3.41
C PHE A 230 9.08 11.57 2.97
N ALA A 231 9.22 12.54 3.88
CA ALA A 231 9.73 13.87 3.55
C ALA A 231 11.26 13.92 3.41
N LEU A 232 11.98 13.12 4.20
CA LEU A 232 13.44 13.17 4.26
C LEU A 232 14.15 12.16 3.35
N LEU A 233 13.44 11.13 2.90
CA LEU A 233 14.02 10.04 2.12
C LEU A 233 13.57 10.07 0.66
N PRO A 234 14.44 9.65 -0.29
CA PRO A 234 14.06 9.53 -1.69
C PRO A 234 12.79 8.68 -1.88
N PRO A 235 11.80 9.14 -2.68
CA PRO A 235 10.52 8.43 -2.87
C PRO A 235 10.68 6.99 -3.37
N LEU A 236 11.63 6.74 -4.28
CA LEU A 236 11.91 5.39 -4.76
C LEU A 236 12.27 4.42 -3.64
N TRP A 237 12.97 4.89 -2.61
CA TRP A 237 13.28 4.08 -1.44
C TRP A 237 12.13 4.02 -0.45
N SER A 238 11.64 5.20 -0.01
CA SER A 238 10.70 5.28 1.10
C SER A 238 9.35 4.62 0.79
N VAL A 239 8.79 4.85 -0.40
CA VAL A 239 7.53 4.21 -0.81
C VAL A 239 7.71 2.70 -1.00
N GLY A 240 8.85 2.26 -1.57
CA GLY A 240 9.17 0.84 -1.72
C GLY A 240 9.32 0.12 -0.38
N VAL A 241 10.06 0.70 0.59
CA VAL A 241 10.20 0.16 1.95
C VAL A 241 8.84 0.10 2.66
N TYR A 242 8.05 1.16 2.58
CA TYR A 242 6.70 1.18 3.16
C TYR A 242 5.82 0.09 2.54
N PHE A 243 5.81 -0.04 1.23
CA PHE A 243 5.02 -1.05 0.54
C PHE A 243 5.40 -2.47 0.99
N CYS A 244 6.70 -2.78 1.10
CA CYS A 244 7.17 -4.08 1.54
C CYS A 244 6.93 -4.33 3.03
N LEU A 245 7.57 -3.49 3.87
CA LEU A 245 7.75 -3.79 5.28
C LEU A 245 6.62 -3.25 6.16
N TRP A 246 5.91 -2.24 5.69
CA TRP A 246 4.78 -1.68 6.44
C TRP A 246 3.44 -2.25 5.97
N HIS A 247 3.07 -1.99 4.72
CA HIS A 247 1.80 -2.44 4.17
C HIS A 247 1.76 -3.95 3.93
N GLY A 248 2.73 -4.49 3.17
CA GLY A 248 2.76 -5.89 2.76
C GLY A 248 2.83 -6.86 3.95
N LEU A 249 3.72 -6.61 4.93
CA LEU A 249 3.82 -7.46 6.13
C LEU A 249 2.56 -7.41 6.99
N ARG A 250 1.94 -6.23 7.16
CA ARG A 250 0.69 -6.10 7.93
C ARG A 250 -0.44 -6.87 7.26
N HIS A 251 -0.51 -6.83 5.92
CA HIS A 251 -1.51 -7.59 5.18
C HIS A 251 -1.25 -9.10 5.24
N LEU A 252 -0.01 -9.56 5.05
CA LEU A 252 0.37 -10.96 5.24
C LEU A 252 0.05 -11.46 6.65
N ALA A 253 0.28 -10.64 7.67
CA ALA A 253 -0.09 -10.95 9.05
C ALA A 253 -1.61 -11.12 9.24
N ARG A 254 -2.43 -10.37 8.49
CA ARG A 254 -3.89 -10.50 8.44
C ARG A 254 -4.32 -11.80 7.77
N LEU A 255 -3.65 -12.19 6.70
CA LEU A 255 -3.98 -13.38 5.90
C LEU A 255 -3.51 -14.69 6.52
N ALA A 256 -2.37 -14.69 7.21
CA ALA A 256 -1.77 -15.90 7.76
C ALA A 256 -2.72 -16.77 8.60
N PRO A 257 -3.50 -16.23 9.57
CA PRO A 257 -4.45 -17.03 10.34
C PRO A 257 -5.65 -17.52 9.51
N LEU A 258 -5.99 -16.84 8.42
CA LEU A 258 -7.13 -17.17 7.58
C LEU A 258 -6.84 -18.31 6.62
N VAL A 259 -5.70 -18.21 5.89
CA VAL A 259 -5.41 -19.12 4.77
C VAL A 259 -4.30 -20.14 5.07
N ALA A 260 -3.54 -19.97 6.16
CA ALA A 260 -2.34 -20.76 6.44
C ALA A 260 -2.19 -21.18 7.92
N ASP A 261 -3.26 -21.21 8.70
CA ASP A 261 -3.28 -21.54 10.14
C ASP A 261 -2.22 -20.77 10.96
N GLY A 262 -1.95 -19.53 10.60
CA GLY A 262 -0.93 -18.67 11.23
C GLY A 262 0.51 -18.97 10.81
N SER A 263 0.76 -19.93 9.94
CA SER A 263 2.10 -20.34 9.49
C SER A 263 2.62 -19.45 8.35
N ALA A 264 3.70 -18.70 8.59
CA ALA A 264 4.37 -17.90 7.56
C ALA A 264 4.90 -18.77 6.41
N ARG A 265 5.43 -19.97 6.71
CA ARG A 265 5.93 -20.91 5.70
C ARG A 265 4.81 -21.40 4.78
N ARG A 266 3.65 -21.79 5.33
CA ARG A 266 2.50 -22.21 4.51
C ARG A 266 1.98 -21.07 3.67
N LEU A 267 1.87 -19.86 4.25
CA LEU A 267 1.43 -18.67 3.52
C LEU A 267 2.36 -18.38 2.34
N ALA A 268 3.68 -18.42 2.55
CA ALA A 268 4.66 -18.24 1.48
C ALA A 268 4.49 -19.29 0.37
N LEU A 269 4.32 -20.58 0.74
CA LEU A 269 4.11 -21.64 -0.25
C LEU A 269 2.82 -21.45 -1.06
N TYR A 270 1.74 -20.99 -0.43
CA TYR A 270 0.47 -20.73 -1.12
C TYR A 270 0.53 -19.50 -2.02
N ALA A 271 1.39 -18.52 -1.71
CA ALA A 271 1.61 -17.35 -2.54
C ALA A 271 2.45 -17.63 -3.80
N VAL A 272 3.30 -18.67 -3.81
CA VAL A 272 4.22 -18.97 -4.92
C VAL A 272 3.54 -19.02 -6.29
N PRO A 273 2.47 -19.78 -6.52
CA PRO A 273 1.87 -19.90 -7.85
C PRO A 273 1.35 -18.55 -8.38
N GLY A 274 0.63 -17.81 -7.54
CA GLY A 274 0.10 -16.49 -7.90
C GLY A 274 1.21 -15.45 -8.13
N THR A 275 2.25 -15.48 -7.29
CA THR A 275 3.43 -14.60 -7.45
C THR A 275 4.16 -14.89 -8.76
N LEU A 276 4.43 -16.16 -9.08
CA LEU A 276 5.08 -16.53 -10.34
C LEU A 276 4.22 -16.14 -11.55
N GLY A 277 2.90 -16.34 -11.47
CA GLY A 277 1.98 -15.91 -12.52
C GLY A 277 2.00 -14.39 -12.73
N ALA A 278 1.99 -13.61 -11.64
CA ALA A 278 2.08 -12.15 -11.70
C ALA A 278 3.43 -11.68 -12.26
N LEU A 279 4.54 -12.28 -11.82
CA LEU A 279 5.89 -11.98 -12.35
C LEU A 279 6.00 -12.32 -13.84
N ALA A 280 5.46 -13.48 -14.26
CA ALA A 280 5.44 -13.86 -15.66
C ALA A 280 4.64 -12.87 -16.51
N LEU A 281 3.47 -12.43 -16.01
CA LEU A 281 2.64 -11.43 -16.70
C LEU A 281 3.36 -10.08 -16.82
N VAL A 282 3.94 -9.57 -15.71
CA VAL A 282 4.71 -8.32 -15.71
C VAL A 282 5.94 -8.45 -16.62
N GLY A 283 6.67 -9.56 -16.56
CA GLY A 283 7.81 -9.84 -17.42
C GLY A 283 7.44 -9.90 -18.89
N LEU A 284 6.32 -10.56 -19.24
CA LEU A 284 5.85 -10.66 -20.63
C LEU A 284 5.45 -9.30 -21.20
N VAL A 285 4.75 -8.47 -20.41
CA VAL A 285 4.23 -7.17 -20.89
C VAL A 285 5.32 -6.10 -20.92
N PHE A 286 6.28 -6.13 -19.99
CA PHE A 286 7.21 -5.02 -19.76
C PHE A 286 8.69 -5.43 -19.87
N ALA A 287 9.03 -6.56 -20.50
CA ALA A 287 10.40 -7.11 -20.56
C ALA A 287 11.46 -6.09 -21.01
N GLU A 288 11.13 -5.24 -21.99
CA GLU A 288 12.05 -4.26 -22.54
C GLU A 288 12.34 -3.08 -21.60
N THR A 289 11.48 -2.80 -20.64
CA THR A 289 11.62 -1.66 -19.72
C THR A 289 12.17 -2.05 -18.35
N LEU A 290 12.05 -3.31 -17.95
CA LEU A 290 12.40 -3.78 -16.60
C LEU A 290 13.90 -3.64 -16.28
N HIS A 291 14.78 -3.58 -17.28
CA HIS A 291 16.22 -3.42 -17.09
C HIS A 291 16.64 -1.96 -16.78
N GLN A 292 15.75 -0.99 -16.96
CA GLN A 292 16.01 0.41 -16.67
C GLN A 292 15.43 0.76 -15.29
N PRO A 293 16.20 1.32 -14.32
CA PRO A 293 15.76 1.43 -12.95
C PRO A 293 14.43 2.18 -12.75
N VAL A 294 14.31 3.40 -13.27
CA VAL A 294 13.07 4.21 -13.09
C VAL A 294 11.95 3.70 -13.99
N ALA A 295 12.24 3.40 -15.26
CA ALA A 295 11.25 2.85 -16.20
C ALA A 295 10.78 1.47 -15.73
N GLY A 296 11.66 0.65 -15.18
CA GLY A 296 11.32 -0.65 -14.60
C GLY A 296 10.39 -0.52 -13.38
N VAL A 297 10.61 0.46 -12.49
CA VAL A 297 9.68 0.75 -11.41
C VAL A 297 8.33 1.23 -11.95
N GLY A 298 8.31 2.13 -12.93
CA GLY A 298 7.07 2.58 -13.57
C GLY A 298 6.27 1.43 -14.18
N ALA A 299 6.92 0.56 -14.95
CA ALA A 299 6.31 -0.63 -15.53
C ALA A 299 5.80 -1.62 -14.46
N TYR A 300 6.57 -1.84 -13.40
CA TYR A 300 6.17 -2.67 -12.27
C TYR A 300 4.94 -2.09 -11.56
N LEU A 301 4.89 -0.77 -11.35
CA LEU A 301 3.73 -0.09 -10.74
C LEU A 301 2.47 -0.20 -11.61
N VAL A 302 2.58 -0.14 -12.95
CA VAL A 302 1.44 -0.40 -13.86
C VAL A 302 0.98 -1.86 -13.74
N GLY A 303 1.91 -2.81 -13.65
CA GLY A 303 1.60 -4.21 -13.38
C GLY A 303 0.88 -4.40 -12.04
N ILE A 304 1.36 -3.75 -10.97
CA ILE A 304 0.69 -3.72 -9.66
C ILE A 304 -0.70 -3.06 -9.78
N ALA A 305 -0.84 -1.94 -10.50
CA ALA A 305 -2.13 -1.27 -10.67
C ALA A 305 -3.19 -2.21 -11.25
N ALA A 306 -2.82 -3.03 -12.23
CA ALA A 306 -3.70 -4.04 -12.81
C ALA A 306 -4.15 -5.09 -11.78
N LEU A 307 -3.31 -5.43 -10.81
CA LEU A 307 -3.61 -6.39 -9.76
C LEU A 307 -4.29 -5.74 -8.54
N THR A 308 -4.06 -4.46 -8.29
CA THR A 308 -4.60 -3.73 -7.13
C THR A 308 -6.12 -3.59 -7.19
N GLY A 309 -6.69 -3.35 -8.37
CA GLY A 309 -8.15 -3.21 -8.51
C GLY A 309 -8.91 -4.42 -7.95
N PRO A 310 -8.67 -5.64 -8.48
CA PRO A 310 -9.31 -6.84 -7.96
C PRO A 310 -8.90 -7.18 -6.51
N HIS A 311 -7.66 -6.92 -6.12
CA HIS A 311 -7.18 -7.08 -4.75
C HIS A 311 -8.00 -6.24 -3.76
N VAL A 312 -8.20 -4.97 -4.04
CA VAL A 312 -8.99 -4.06 -3.19
C VAL A 312 -10.44 -4.55 -3.05
N VAL A 313 -11.03 -5.12 -4.08
CA VAL A 313 -12.38 -5.73 -3.98
C VAL A 313 -12.40 -6.86 -2.96
N VAL A 314 -11.41 -7.75 -2.98
CA VAL A 314 -11.29 -8.84 -2.00
C VAL A 314 -11.09 -8.28 -0.59
N VAL A 315 -10.19 -7.31 -0.42
CA VAL A 315 -9.91 -6.69 0.89
C VAL A 315 -11.12 -5.93 1.43
N ALA A 316 -11.83 -5.18 0.60
CA ALA A 316 -13.05 -4.49 1.00
C ALA A 316 -14.15 -5.48 1.45
N TRP A 317 -14.29 -6.60 0.73
CA TRP A 317 -15.18 -7.68 1.16
C TRP A 317 -14.77 -8.29 2.50
N MET A 318 -13.45 -8.52 2.72
CA MET A 318 -12.92 -8.95 4.02
C MET A 318 -13.26 -7.96 5.13
N ASP A 319 -13.11 -6.66 4.88
CA ASP A 319 -13.39 -5.61 5.86
C ASP A 319 -14.85 -5.60 6.32
N VAL A 320 -15.79 -5.77 5.37
CA VAL A 320 -17.21 -5.89 5.67
C VAL A 320 -17.46 -7.12 6.57
N ARG A 321 -16.90 -8.28 6.21
CA ARG A 321 -17.03 -9.52 6.97
C ARG A 321 -16.40 -9.43 8.35
N GLN A 322 -15.27 -8.77 8.46
CA GLN A 322 -14.54 -8.56 9.71
C GLN A 322 -14.99 -7.32 10.48
N ARG A 323 -15.99 -6.58 9.99
CA ARG A 323 -16.56 -5.37 10.62
C ARG A 323 -15.49 -4.32 10.96
N VAL A 324 -14.52 -4.11 10.06
CA VAL A 324 -13.41 -3.17 10.29
C VAL A 324 -13.94 -1.75 10.50
N TRP A 325 -14.94 -1.34 9.75
CA TRP A 325 -15.49 0.01 9.77
C TRP A 325 -16.61 0.21 10.79
N THR A 326 -17.37 -0.81 11.13
CA THR A 326 -18.61 -0.72 11.90
C THR A 326 -18.56 -1.40 13.28
N GLY A 327 -17.66 -2.38 13.49
CA GLY A 327 -17.54 -3.11 14.75
C GLY A 327 -16.86 -2.29 15.87
N ARG A 328 -17.24 -2.58 17.15
CA ARG A 328 -16.50 -2.15 18.34
C ARG A 328 -15.25 -2.99 18.54
#